data_af1cabeab7155f7151ff1b2f6542b634
#
_entry.id   af1cabeab7155f7151ff1b2f6542b634
#
_cell.length_a   1.000
_cell.length_b   1.000
_cell.length_c   1.000
_cell.angle_alpha   90.00
_cell.angle_beta   90.00
_cell.angle_gamma   90.00
#
_symmetry.space_group_name_H-M   'P 1'
#
loop_
_entity.id
_entity.type
_entity.pdbx_description
1 polymer ?
#
loop_
_entity_poly.entity_id
_entity_poly.type
_entity_poly.pdbx_seq_one_letter_code
_entity_poly.pdbx_strand_id
1 'polypeptide(L)'
;MKISIEISLYPLAQEQFKTQIWDFIKRLRNIDGLSVVTNGMSTQVFGDYDLAVTHVMAEIKHVHQTLNAAVFICKFIGGDRSVVEAES
;
A
#
# COMPACT_ATOMS: atom_id res chain seq x y z
N MET A 1 -8.45 -16.49 -0.11
CA MET A 1 -8.01 -16.10 1.25
C MET A 1 -7.74 -14.61 1.30
N LYS A 2 -7.73 -14.06 2.47
CA LYS A 2 -7.43 -12.63 2.68
C LYS A 2 -5.96 -12.39 2.95
N ILE A 3 -5.51 -11.16 2.69
CA ILE A 3 -4.15 -10.72 2.98
C ILE A 3 -4.20 -9.31 3.56
N SER A 4 -3.22 -9.00 4.40
CA SER A 4 -2.95 -7.66 4.89
C SER A 4 -1.56 -7.25 4.44
N ILE A 5 -1.44 -6.06 3.87
CA ILE A 5 -0.17 -5.55 3.37
C ILE A 5 0.09 -4.20 4.01
N GLU A 6 1.23 -4.05 4.66
CA GLU A 6 1.68 -2.77 5.17
C GLU A 6 2.76 -2.22 4.25
N ILE A 7 2.58 -0.98 3.79
CA ILE A 7 3.43 -0.38 2.77
C ILE A 7 4.00 0.92 3.29
N SER A 8 5.32 1.05 3.19
CA SER A 8 6.01 2.32 3.41
C SER A 8 6.74 2.71 2.13
N LEU A 9 6.50 3.93 1.66
CA LEU A 9 7.11 4.48 0.46
C LEU A 9 8.10 5.57 0.84
N TYR A 10 9.33 5.43 0.36
CA TYR A 10 10.39 6.40 0.58
C TYR A 10 10.86 6.94 -0.78
N PRO A 11 10.28 8.06 -1.27
CA PRO A 11 10.76 8.67 -2.51
C PRO A 11 12.07 9.41 -2.24
N LEU A 12 13.14 8.96 -2.87
CA LEU A 12 14.47 9.52 -2.69
C LEU A 12 14.71 10.66 -3.69
N ALA A 13 15.39 11.69 -3.26
CA ALA A 13 15.81 12.81 -4.11
C ALA A 13 14.67 13.54 -4.84
N GLN A 14 13.48 13.61 -4.23
CA GLN A 14 12.31 14.29 -4.79
C GLN A 14 11.89 15.43 -3.87
N GLU A 15 11.70 16.62 -4.42
CA GLU A 15 11.25 17.77 -3.63
C GLU A 15 9.76 17.70 -3.32
N GLN A 16 8.97 17.13 -4.21
CA GLN A 16 7.51 17.05 -4.06
C GLN A 16 7.04 15.63 -3.71
N PHE A 17 7.73 15.00 -2.80
CA PHE A 17 7.45 13.61 -2.44
C PHE A 17 6.05 13.40 -1.86
N LYS A 18 5.47 14.40 -1.19
CA LYS A 18 4.13 14.29 -0.60
C LYS A 18 3.06 14.06 -1.66
N THR A 19 3.13 14.77 -2.78
CA THR A 19 2.20 14.58 -3.88
C THR A 19 2.27 13.16 -4.42
N GLN A 20 3.48 12.64 -4.60
CA GLN A 20 3.70 11.29 -5.13
C GLN A 20 3.14 10.23 -4.19
N ILE A 21 3.36 10.39 -2.88
CA ILE A 21 2.83 9.47 -1.88
C ILE A 21 1.31 9.48 -1.90
N TRP A 22 0.69 10.66 -1.90
CA TRP A 22 -0.77 10.77 -1.90
C TRP A 22 -1.39 10.25 -3.19
N ASP A 23 -0.76 10.45 -4.34
CA ASP A 23 -1.24 9.90 -5.60
C ASP A 23 -1.26 8.37 -5.56
N PHE A 24 -0.21 7.76 -5.03
CA PHE A 24 -0.14 6.31 -4.85
C PHE A 24 -1.29 5.82 -3.95
N ILE A 25 -1.50 6.46 -2.81
CA ILE A 25 -2.57 6.10 -1.87
C ILE A 25 -3.95 6.23 -2.53
N LYS A 26 -4.21 7.32 -3.24
CA LYS A 26 -5.48 7.53 -3.93
C LYS A 26 -5.75 6.47 -4.97
N ARG A 27 -4.73 6.04 -5.69
CA ARG A 27 -4.87 4.99 -6.70
C ARG A 27 -5.23 3.66 -6.06
N LEU A 28 -4.62 3.33 -4.92
CA LEU A 28 -5.00 2.14 -4.17
C LEU A 28 -6.45 2.21 -3.67
N ARG A 29 -6.87 3.38 -3.18
CA ARG A 29 -8.23 3.58 -2.67
C ARG A 29 -9.30 3.43 -3.75
N ASN A 30 -8.95 3.62 -5.00
CA ASN A 30 -9.89 3.51 -6.12
C ASN A 30 -10.07 2.06 -6.60
N ILE A 31 -9.38 1.11 -6.02
CA ILE A 31 -9.50 -0.29 -6.41
C ILE A 31 -10.64 -0.93 -5.61
N ASP A 32 -11.68 -1.35 -6.32
CA ASP A 32 -12.82 -2.03 -5.70
C ASP A 32 -12.36 -3.32 -5.03
N GLY A 33 -12.84 -3.55 -3.82
CA GLY A 33 -12.52 -4.76 -3.08
C GLY A 33 -11.32 -4.62 -2.16
N LEU A 34 -10.61 -3.50 -2.20
CA LEU A 34 -9.52 -3.22 -1.27
C LEU A 34 -9.93 -2.19 -0.23
N SER A 35 -9.60 -2.45 1.01
CA SER A 35 -9.72 -1.48 2.11
C SER A 35 -8.35 -0.89 2.36
N VAL A 36 -8.24 0.44 2.35
CA VAL A 36 -6.96 1.13 2.49
C VAL A 36 -7.02 2.11 3.65
N VAL A 37 -6.08 1.96 4.58
CA VAL A 37 -5.95 2.81 5.76
C VAL A 37 -4.57 3.45 5.73
N THR A 38 -4.52 4.76 5.92
CA THR A 38 -3.24 5.50 5.97
C THR A 38 -3.18 6.34 7.23
N ASN A 39 -2.04 6.32 7.87
CA ASN A 39 -1.75 7.19 9.01
C ASN A 39 -0.32 7.75 8.87
N GLY A 40 0.18 8.38 9.92
CA GLY A 40 1.52 8.98 9.88
C GLY A 40 2.68 7.98 9.80
N MET A 41 2.40 6.69 9.88
CA MET A 41 3.43 5.65 9.90
C MET A 41 3.49 4.85 8.62
N SER A 42 2.36 4.48 8.06
CA SER A 42 2.32 3.60 6.90
C SER A 42 0.95 3.58 6.25
N THR A 43 0.87 2.92 5.11
CA THR A 43 -0.39 2.60 4.44
C THR A 43 -0.64 1.11 4.55
N GLN A 44 -1.86 0.75 4.90
CA GLN A 44 -2.26 -0.64 5.09
C GLN A 44 -3.37 -0.99 4.11
N VAL A 45 -3.23 -2.13 3.45
CA VAL A 45 -4.18 -2.61 2.44
C VAL A 45 -4.69 -3.97 2.87
N PHE A 46 -6.02 -4.14 2.82
CA PHE A 46 -6.70 -5.37 3.21
C PHE A 46 -7.63 -5.81 2.09
N GLY A 47 -7.65 -7.09 1.79
CA GLY A 47 -8.56 -7.62 0.79
C GLY A 47 -8.23 -9.05 0.39
N ASP A 48 -8.85 -9.48 -0.69
CA ASP A 48 -8.56 -10.79 -1.26
C ASP A 48 -7.10 -10.85 -1.70
N TYR A 49 -6.48 -12.01 -1.46
CA TYR A 49 -5.03 -12.20 -1.66
C TYR A 49 -4.59 -11.85 -3.07
N ASP A 50 -5.19 -12.47 -4.07
CA ASP A 50 -4.76 -12.27 -5.44
C ASP A 50 -5.07 -10.86 -5.92
N LEU A 51 -6.23 -10.33 -5.56
CA LEU A 51 -6.62 -8.96 -5.92
C LEU A 51 -5.64 -7.96 -5.33
N ALA A 52 -5.37 -8.07 -4.02
CA ALA A 52 -4.51 -7.12 -3.33
C ALA A 52 -3.07 -7.16 -3.86
N VAL A 53 -2.50 -8.35 -3.98
CA VAL A 53 -1.12 -8.50 -4.45
C VAL A 53 -0.98 -7.98 -5.88
N THR A 54 -1.90 -8.35 -6.78
CA THR A 54 -1.85 -7.91 -8.17
C THR A 54 -1.89 -6.40 -8.28
N HIS A 55 -2.84 -5.76 -7.59
CA HIS A 55 -3.01 -4.31 -7.71
C HIS A 55 -1.95 -3.53 -6.96
N VAL A 56 -1.53 -3.98 -5.77
CA VAL A 56 -0.46 -3.31 -5.04
C VAL A 56 0.84 -3.34 -5.86
N MET A 57 1.18 -4.49 -6.43
CA MET A 57 2.40 -4.59 -7.24
C MET A 57 2.32 -3.76 -8.50
N ALA A 58 1.16 -3.69 -9.14
CA ALA A 58 0.96 -2.83 -10.32
C ALA A 58 1.16 -1.35 -9.99
N GLU A 59 0.64 -0.90 -8.86
CA GLU A 59 0.78 0.48 -8.43
C GLU A 59 2.22 0.82 -8.01
N ILE A 60 2.92 -0.12 -7.38
CA ILE A 60 4.35 0.04 -7.09
C ILE A 60 5.13 0.20 -8.38
N LYS A 61 4.85 -0.64 -9.38
CA LYS A 61 5.50 -0.54 -10.68
C LYS A 61 5.24 0.82 -11.33
N HIS A 62 4.01 1.31 -11.24
CA HIS A 62 3.68 2.63 -11.77
C HIS A 62 4.54 3.73 -11.13
N VAL A 63 4.71 3.69 -9.81
CA VAL A 63 5.57 4.65 -9.12
C VAL A 63 7.01 4.53 -9.61
N HIS A 64 7.54 3.31 -9.74
CA HIS A 64 8.90 3.11 -10.23
C HIS A 64 9.09 3.61 -11.66
N GLN A 65 8.04 3.59 -12.48
CA GLN A 65 8.10 4.13 -13.84
C GLN A 65 8.10 5.65 -13.89
N THR A 66 7.52 6.30 -12.87
CA THR A 66 7.44 7.77 -12.82
C THR A 66 8.48 8.40 -11.91
N LEU A 67 8.97 7.67 -10.91
CA LEU A 67 10.00 8.12 -9.98
C LEU A 67 11.18 7.16 -10.03
N ASN A 68 12.31 7.63 -10.48
CA ASN A 68 13.50 6.79 -10.64
C ASN A 68 14.07 6.29 -9.30
N ALA A 69 13.86 7.04 -8.22
CA ALA A 69 14.45 6.73 -6.94
C ALA A 69 13.35 6.66 -5.88
N ALA A 70 12.66 5.54 -5.83
CA ALA A 70 11.65 5.27 -4.81
C ALA A 70 11.88 3.88 -4.23
N VAL A 71 11.79 3.80 -2.91
CA VAL A 71 11.94 2.54 -2.18
C VAL A 71 10.64 2.19 -1.51
N PHE A 72 10.18 0.96 -1.71
CA PHE A 72 9.01 0.42 -1.01
C PHE A 72 9.46 -0.64 -0.03
N ILE A 73 8.97 -0.53 1.20
CA ILE A 73 9.12 -1.58 2.19
C ILE A 73 7.74 -2.10 2.49
N CYS A 74 7.51 -3.39 2.28
CA CYS A 74 6.21 -4.00 2.44
C CYS A 74 6.29 -5.19 3.39
N LYS A 75 5.24 -5.31 4.22
CA LYS A 75 5.00 -6.51 5.01
C LYS A 75 3.77 -7.20 4.47
N PHE A 76 3.86 -8.49 4.21
CA PHE A 76 2.73 -9.28 3.73
C PHE A 76 2.34 -10.26 4.82
N ILE A 77 1.11 -10.17 5.29
CA ILE A 77 0.58 -11.01 6.36
C ILE A 77 -0.64 -11.75 5.84
N GLY A 78 -0.61 -13.07 5.85
CA GLY A 78 -1.78 -13.86 5.49
C GLY A 78 -2.90 -13.64 6.49
N GLY A 79 -4.11 -13.40 5.99
CA GLY A 79 -5.27 -13.13 6.82
C GLY A 79 -5.63 -11.66 6.86
N ASP A 80 -6.76 -11.37 7.48
CA ASP A 80 -7.28 -10.02 7.63
C ASP A 80 -6.91 -9.46 9.00
N ARG A 81 -6.01 -8.48 8.99
CA ARG A 81 -5.56 -7.80 10.21
C ARG A 81 -6.20 -6.43 10.39
N SER A 82 -7.25 -6.14 9.64
CA SER A 82 -7.94 -4.86 9.75
C SER A 82 -8.69 -4.71 11.07
N VAL A 83 -8.99 -5.83 11.73
CA VAL A 83 -9.66 -5.85 13.02
C VAL A 83 -8.79 -6.58 14.03
N VAL A 84 -8.62 -5.98 15.21
CA VAL A 84 -7.89 -6.59 16.32
C VAL A 84 -8.92 -7.19 17.27
N GLU A 85 -8.76 -8.47 17.60
CA GLU A 85 -9.62 -9.12 18.58
C GLU A 85 -9.20 -8.69 19.99
N ALA A 86 -10.19 -8.42 20.84
CA ALA A 86 -9.94 -7.90 22.18
C ALA A 86 -9.16 -8.89 23.07
N GLU A 87 -9.29 -10.17 22.78
CA GLU A 87 -8.64 -11.23 23.56
C GLU A 87 -7.34 -11.74 22.96
N SER A 88 -6.90 -11.14 21.91
CA SER A 88 -5.68 -11.57 21.24
C SER A 88 -4.42 -11.26 22.05
#